data_497c0e4149e6626a6eba30e6445510c7
#
_entry.id   497c0e4149e6626a6eba30e6445510c7
#
_cell.length_a   1.000
_cell.length_b   1.000
_cell.length_c   1.000
_cell.angle_alpha   90.00
_cell.angle_beta   90.00
_cell.angle_gamma   90.00
#
_symmetry.space_group_name_H-M   'P 1'
#
loop_
_entity.id
_entity.type
_entity.pdbx_description
1 polymer ?
#
loop_
_entity_poly.entity_id
_entity_poly.type
_entity_poly.pdbx_seq_one_letter_code
_entity_poly.pdbx_strand_id
1 'polypeptide(L)'
;SIIKQLEKKHQMDIPYTQAVVHFEGNANIDCNQYLASLYEAILNQQCKQIYYKPFTKSVRVYIAHPYLLKEYNQRWYLLCGTQESVDTPIKIRTLPLDRMVKMNDIPVPFVSSQTAFPDEEIGDYFHNIIGVTRKDNHPIQDIIIKCDPKEFMYISTKPIHPSQRLIPDKPNHIKLRVQENYELYQRLLFYGDKIEVIYPQSIRDEFRKVLQGMLSKYHNK
;
A
#
# COMPACT_ATOMS: atom_id res chain seq x y z
N SER A 1 -14.27 -12.85 9.38
CA SER A 1 -13.31 -12.02 10.12
C SER A 1 -12.73 -12.84 11.28
N ILE A 2 -11.54 -12.52 11.73
CA ILE A 2 -10.88 -13.15 12.90
C ILE A 2 -11.81 -13.08 14.12
N ILE A 3 -12.59 -12.01 14.26
CA ILE A 3 -13.59 -11.86 15.33
C ILE A 3 -14.62 -12.98 15.28
N LYS A 4 -15.24 -13.23 14.10
CA LYS A 4 -16.21 -14.32 13.96
C LYS A 4 -15.59 -15.69 14.23
N GLN A 5 -14.28 -15.86 13.98
CA GLN A 5 -13.56 -17.08 14.31
C GLN A 5 -13.28 -17.19 15.81
N LEU A 6 -12.94 -16.08 16.48
CA LEU A 6 -12.75 -16.04 17.94
C LEU A 6 -14.07 -16.23 18.67
N GLU A 7 -15.15 -15.57 18.24
CA GLU A 7 -16.51 -15.75 18.79
C GLU A 7 -16.98 -17.21 18.62
N LYS A 8 -16.80 -17.79 17.44
CA LYS A 8 -17.15 -19.19 17.15
C LYS A 8 -16.31 -20.19 17.96
N LYS A 9 -15.02 -19.92 18.18
CA LYS A 9 -14.10 -20.79 18.92
C LYS A 9 -14.38 -20.79 20.43
N HIS A 10 -14.90 -19.72 20.98
CA HIS A 10 -15.11 -19.56 22.40
C HIS A 10 -16.58 -19.64 22.82
N GLN A 11 -17.53 -19.89 21.89
CA GLN A 11 -18.98 -19.97 22.17
C GLN A 11 -19.50 -18.78 23.02
N MET A 12 -18.91 -17.61 22.83
CA MET A 12 -19.28 -16.42 23.59
C MET A 12 -20.41 -15.69 22.88
N ASP A 13 -21.63 -15.81 23.39
CA ASP A 13 -22.69 -14.83 23.20
C ASP A 13 -22.32 -13.59 24.02
N ILE A 14 -21.46 -12.73 23.46
CA ILE A 14 -21.14 -11.45 24.10
C ILE A 14 -22.27 -10.48 23.73
N PRO A 15 -23.03 -9.98 24.71
CA PRO A 15 -24.02 -8.95 24.46
C PRO A 15 -23.33 -7.77 23.76
N TYR A 16 -23.94 -7.20 22.73
CA TYR A 16 -23.44 -6.06 21.93
C TYR A 16 -23.00 -4.82 22.72
N THR A 17 -23.18 -4.83 24.03
CA THR A 17 -22.94 -3.70 24.96
C THR A 17 -21.53 -3.62 25.52
N GLN A 18 -20.67 -4.65 25.35
CA GLN A 18 -19.28 -4.60 25.82
C GLN A 18 -18.34 -5.05 24.70
N ALA A 19 -17.72 -4.09 24.00
CA ALA A 19 -16.64 -4.37 23.07
C ALA A 19 -15.41 -4.85 23.86
N VAL A 20 -15.15 -6.18 23.86
CA VAL A 20 -13.97 -6.79 24.47
C VAL A 20 -12.72 -6.60 23.58
N VAL A 21 -12.92 -6.33 22.27
CA VAL A 21 -11.86 -6.09 21.29
C VAL A 21 -12.20 -4.83 20.51
N HIS A 22 -11.28 -3.88 20.50
CA HIS A 22 -11.40 -2.67 19.69
C HIS A 22 -10.49 -2.77 18.48
N PHE A 23 -11.07 -2.63 17.28
CA PHE A 23 -10.33 -2.54 16.02
C PHE A 23 -10.34 -1.09 15.55
N GLU A 24 -9.17 -0.56 15.28
CA GLU A 24 -9.10 0.68 14.52
C GLU A 24 -9.66 0.43 13.12
N GLY A 25 -10.83 0.97 12.83
CA GLY A 25 -11.48 0.90 11.54
C GLY A 25 -11.88 2.30 11.08
N ASN A 26 -11.84 2.53 9.79
CA ASN A 26 -12.39 3.75 9.21
C ASN A 26 -13.80 3.45 8.66
N ALA A 27 -14.83 3.79 9.42
CA ALA A 27 -16.23 3.56 9.04
C ALA A 27 -16.62 4.26 7.71
N ASN A 28 -15.86 5.26 7.26
CA ASN A 28 -16.09 5.97 6.02
C ASN A 28 -15.46 5.31 4.80
N ILE A 29 -14.69 4.23 4.98
CA ILE A 29 -14.08 3.49 3.87
C ILE A 29 -14.82 2.16 3.72
N ASP A 30 -15.98 2.19 3.09
CA ASP A 30 -16.71 0.96 2.73
C ASP A 30 -16.11 0.35 1.46
N CYS A 31 -15.10 -0.48 1.65
CA CYS A 31 -14.48 -1.26 0.57
C CYS A 31 -15.04 -2.68 0.47
N ASN A 32 -15.88 -3.10 1.43
CA ASN A 32 -16.25 -4.50 1.58
C ASN A 32 -17.17 -4.99 0.46
N GLN A 33 -17.99 -4.12 -0.13
CA GLN A 33 -18.94 -4.48 -1.18
C GLN A 33 -18.29 -5.09 -2.43
N TYR A 34 -17.05 -4.71 -2.77
CA TYR A 34 -16.34 -5.24 -3.95
C TYR A 34 -15.33 -6.32 -3.62
N LEU A 35 -14.92 -6.45 -2.36
CA LEU A 35 -13.79 -7.27 -1.95
C LEU A 35 -13.99 -8.75 -2.28
N ALA A 36 -15.15 -9.32 -1.92
CA ALA A 36 -15.46 -10.71 -2.18
C ALA A 36 -15.51 -11.02 -3.69
N SER A 37 -16.20 -10.18 -4.46
CA SER A 37 -16.33 -10.36 -5.92
C SER A 37 -14.98 -10.20 -6.64
N LEU A 38 -14.11 -9.31 -6.19
CA LEU A 38 -12.76 -9.16 -6.75
C LEU A 38 -11.85 -10.33 -6.37
N TYR A 39 -11.97 -10.85 -5.14
CA TYR A 39 -11.24 -12.04 -4.72
C TYR A 39 -11.59 -13.25 -5.61
N GLU A 40 -12.89 -13.49 -5.84
CA GLU A 40 -13.36 -14.54 -6.75
C GLU A 40 -12.89 -14.30 -8.19
N ALA A 41 -12.93 -13.05 -8.67
CA ALA A 41 -12.47 -12.70 -10.00
C ALA A 41 -10.98 -12.97 -10.22
N ILE A 42 -10.14 -12.76 -9.20
CA ILE A 42 -8.71 -13.10 -9.23
C ILE A 42 -8.53 -14.62 -9.33
N LEU A 43 -9.21 -15.38 -8.47
CA LEU A 43 -9.10 -16.85 -8.45
C LEU A 43 -9.57 -17.49 -9.77
N ASN A 44 -10.67 -16.96 -10.33
CA ASN A 44 -11.29 -17.50 -11.53
C ASN A 44 -10.78 -16.84 -12.83
N GLN A 45 -9.79 -15.94 -12.74
CA GLN A 45 -9.24 -15.21 -13.89
C GLN A 45 -10.33 -14.53 -14.72
N GLN A 46 -11.20 -13.76 -14.07
CA GLN A 46 -12.33 -13.08 -14.68
C GLN A 46 -12.09 -11.57 -14.79
N CYS A 47 -12.40 -11.02 -15.98
CA CYS A 47 -12.41 -9.59 -16.20
C CYS A 47 -13.59 -8.92 -15.52
N LYS A 48 -13.38 -7.67 -15.11
CA LYS A 48 -14.43 -6.80 -14.57
C LYS A 48 -14.45 -5.47 -15.31
N GLN A 49 -15.66 -4.94 -15.55
CA GLN A 49 -15.81 -3.55 -15.94
C GLN A 49 -15.90 -2.70 -14.69
N ILE A 50 -14.92 -1.81 -14.49
CA ILE A 50 -14.82 -0.97 -13.29
C ILE A 50 -15.08 0.49 -13.66
N TYR A 51 -16.07 1.10 -13.02
CA TYR A 51 -16.34 2.54 -13.05
C TYR A 51 -15.59 3.18 -11.89
N TYR A 52 -14.53 3.89 -12.21
CA TYR A 52 -13.59 4.45 -11.25
C TYR A 52 -13.64 5.98 -11.25
N LYS A 53 -13.79 6.59 -10.07
CA LYS A 53 -13.86 8.05 -9.88
C LYS A 53 -12.62 8.58 -9.16
N PRO A 54 -11.60 9.08 -9.88
CA PRO A 54 -10.49 9.83 -9.26
C PRO A 54 -11.01 11.08 -8.54
N PHE A 55 -10.28 11.59 -7.52
CA PHE A 55 -10.73 12.76 -6.76
C PHE A 55 -10.97 14.02 -7.60
N THR A 56 -10.17 14.25 -8.63
CA THR A 56 -10.16 15.49 -9.40
C THR A 56 -10.63 15.32 -10.85
N LYS A 57 -11.16 14.15 -11.22
CA LYS A 57 -11.51 13.84 -12.62
C LYS A 57 -12.89 13.19 -12.70
N SER A 58 -13.47 13.21 -13.91
CA SER A 58 -14.68 12.47 -14.23
C SER A 58 -14.51 10.97 -14.04
N VAL A 59 -15.62 10.23 -13.93
CA VAL A 59 -15.63 8.78 -13.89
C VAL A 59 -14.95 8.23 -15.14
N ARG A 60 -14.07 7.25 -14.94
CA ARG A 60 -13.44 6.47 -16.00
C ARG A 60 -13.96 5.05 -15.96
N VAL A 61 -14.09 4.47 -17.12
CA VAL A 61 -14.51 3.06 -17.26
C VAL A 61 -13.30 2.26 -17.74
N TYR A 62 -13.00 1.17 -17.03
CA TYR A 62 -11.90 0.27 -17.38
C TYR A 62 -12.42 -1.14 -17.58
N ILE A 63 -11.89 -1.83 -18.58
CA ILE A 63 -11.80 -3.28 -18.60
C ILE A 63 -10.62 -3.61 -17.69
N ALA A 64 -10.88 -4.28 -16.58
CA ALA A 64 -9.87 -4.61 -15.58
C ALA A 64 -9.62 -6.11 -15.54
N HIS A 65 -8.34 -6.50 -15.50
CA HIS A 65 -7.83 -7.84 -15.25
C HIS A 65 -7.29 -7.86 -13.81
N PRO A 66 -8.07 -8.31 -12.82
CA PRO A 66 -7.69 -8.30 -11.41
C PRO A 66 -6.53 -9.27 -11.14
N TYR A 67 -5.48 -8.83 -10.43
CA TYR A 67 -4.33 -9.66 -10.12
C TYR A 67 -4.11 -9.89 -8.64
N LEU A 68 -4.20 -8.82 -7.82
CA LEU A 68 -3.88 -8.90 -6.39
C LEU A 68 -4.69 -7.85 -5.60
N LEU A 69 -5.16 -8.26 -4.42
CA LEU A 69 -5.73 -7.35 -3.43
C LEU A 69 -4.68 -7.06 -2.34
N LYS A 70 -4.48 -5.78 -2.03
CA LYS A 70 -3.57 -5.34 -0.97
C LYS A 70 -4.27 -4.41 0.00
N GLU A 71 -4.13 -4.70 1.29
CA GLU A 71 -4.46 -3.74 2.33
C GLU A 71 -3.25 -2.89 2.71
N TYR A 72 -3.46 -1.58 2.81
CA TYR A 72 -2.46 -0.66 3.33
C TYR A 72 -3.15 0.53 4.03
N ASN A 73 -2.76 0.83 5.25
CA ASN A 73 -3.34 1.89 6.08
C ASN A 73 -4.88 1.84 6.10
N GLN A 74 -5.45 0.67 6.42
CA GLN A 74 -6.89 0.42 6.53
C GLN A 74 -7.67 0.66 5.22
N ARG A 75 -7.00 0.71 4.07
CA ARG A 75 -7.61 0.85 2.75
C ARG A 75 -7.23 -0.32 1.86
N TRP A 76 -8.20 -0.86 1.14
CA TRP A 76 -7.97 -1.90 0.16
C TRP A 76 -7.67 -1.34 -1.22
N TYR A 77 -6.78 -1.98 -1.90
CA TYR A 77 -6.33 -1.65 -3.25
C TYR A 77 -6.37 -2.89 -4.13
N LEU A 78 -6.78 -2.67 -5.37
CA LEU A 78 -6.70 -3.67 -6.45
C LEU A 78 -5.50 -3.36 -7.33
N LEU A 79 -4.55 -4.28 -7.42
CA LEU A 79 -3.57 -4.31 -8.50
C LEU A 79 -4.19 -5.01 -9.69
N CYS A 80 -4.23 -4.36 -10.84
CA CYS A 80 -4.85 -4.89 -12.05
C CYS A 80 -4.21 -4.34 -13.32
N GLY A 81 -4.32 -5.10 -14.41
CA GLY A 81 -4.20 -4.59 -15.76
C GLY A 81 -5.48 -3.85 -16.14
N THR A 82 -5.38 -2.69 -16.77
CA THR A 82 -6.53 -1.90 -17.22
C THR A 82 -6.42 -1.53 -18.68
N GLN A 83 -7.54 -1.58 -19.38
CA GLN A 83 -7.71 -1.13 -20.76
C GLN A 83 -8.95 -0.23 -20.86
N GLU A 84 -8.96 0.72 -21.80
CA GLU A 84 -10.15 1.53 -22.10
C GLU A 84 -11.06 0.84 -23.12
N SER A 85 -10.46 0.01 -23.99
CA SER A 85 -11.13 -0.94 -24.89
C SER A 85 -10.26 -2.18 -25.08
N VAL A 86 -10.79 -3.26 -25.64
CA VAL A 86 -10.06 -4.54 -25.84
C VAL A 86 -8.81 -4.38 -26.71
N ASP A 87 -8.78 -3.38 -27.59
CA ASP A 87 -7.67 -3.14 -28.51
C ASP A 87 -6.61 -2.18 -27.97
N THR A 88 -6.82 -1.63 -26.76
CA THR A 88 -5.85 -0.73 -26.14
C THR A 88 -4.81 -1.50 -25.32
N PRO A 89 -3.56 -1.02 -25.24
CA PRO A 89 -2.52 -1.65 -24.42
C PRO A 89 -2.92 -1.70 -22.94
N ILE A 90 -2.61 -2.81 -22.30
CA ILE A 90 -2.80 -2.97 -20.84
C ILE A 90 -1.87 -2.01 -20.11
N LYS A 91 -2.46 -1.26 -19.17
CA LYS A 91 -1.74 -0.42 -18.22
C LYS A 91 -1.94 -0.95 -16.81
N ILE A 92 -0.84 -1.16 -16.12
CA ILE A 92 -0.89 -1.61 -14.73
C ILE A 92 -1.28 -0.45 -13.82
N ARG A 93 -2.22 -0.73 -12.93
CA ARG A 93 -2.74 0.25 -11.97
C ARG A 93 -2.98 -0.37 -10.61
N THR A 94 -2.75 0.43 -9.60
CA THR A 94 -3.19 0.15 -8.23
C THR A 94 -4.37 1.06 -7.93
N LEU A 95 -5.56 0.48 -7.85
CA LEU A 95 -6.81 1.21 -7.69
C LEU A 95 -7.36 1.06 -6.26
N PRO A 96 -7.51 2.14 -5.48
CA PRO A 96 -8.26 2.09 -4.21
C PRO A 96 -9.72 1.67 -4.44
N LEU A 97 -10.20 0.71 -3.66
CA LEU A 97 -11.56 0.17 -3.82
C LEU A 97 -12.66 1.18 -3.47
N ASP A 98 -12.39 2.06 -2.52
CA ASP A 98 -13.31 3.14 -2.09
C ASP A 98 -13.60 4.18 -3.18
N ARG A 99 -12.85 4.15 -4.28
CA ARG A 99 -13.10 5.00 -5.45
C ARG A 99 -13.80 4.28 -6.60
N MET A 100 -14.17 3.03 -6.42
CA MET A 100 -14.98 2.28 -7.37
C MET A 100 -16.45 2.66 -7.16
N VAL A 101 -17.09 3.16 -8.21
CA VAL A 101 -18.51 3.60 -8.16
C VAL A 101 -19.42 2.44 -8.53
N LYS A 102 -18.99 1.60 -9.48
CA LYS A 102 -19.74 0.45 -9.98
C LYS A 102 -18.76 -0.59 -10.54
N MET A 103 -19.14 -1.85 -10.44
CA MET A 103 -18.43 -2.97 -11.04
C MET A 103 -19.43 -3.94 -11.66
N ASN A 104 -19.12 -4.43 -12.87
CA ASN A 104 -19.94 -5.43 -13.58
C ASN A 104 -19.05 -6.57 -14.06
N ASP A 105 -19.63 -7.74 -14.24
CA ASP A 105 -19.01 -8.85 -14.96
C ASP A 105 -19.06 -8.58 -16.47
N ILE A 106 -17.99 -8.97 -17.18
CA ILE A 106 -17.91 -8.83 -18.63
C ILE A 106 -17.24 -10.07 -19.25
N PRO A 107 -17.74 -10.53 -20.41
CA PRO A 107 -17.18 -11.70 -21.09
C PRO A 107 -15.99 -11.31 -21.99
N VAL A 108 -14.96 -10.73 -21.38
CA VAL A 108 -13.70 -10.37 -22.08
C VAL A 108 -12.63 -11.37 -21.69
N PRO A 109 -11.79 -11.85 -22.63
CA PRO A 109 -10.67 -12.75 -22.31
C PRO A 109 -9.73 -12.13 -21.27
N PHE A 110 -9.39 -12.92 -20.25
CA PHE A 110 -8.50 -12.47 -19.19
C PHE A 110 -7.04 -12.52 -19.66
N VAL A 111 -6.31 -11.44 -19.41
CA VAL A 111 -4.86 -11.39 -19.62
C VAL A 111 -4.18 -11.61 -18.27
N SER A 112 -3.36 -12.65 -18.17
CA SER A 112 -2.71 -13.03 -16.93
C SER A 112 -1.64 -12.01 -16.49
N SER A 113 -1.33 -12.03 -15.20
CA SER A 113 -0.23 -11.20 -14.66
C SER A 113 1.13 -11.55 -15.29
N GLN A 114 1.39 -12.83 -15.59
CA GLN A 114 2.61 -13.25 -16.31
C GLN A 114 2.72 -12.62 -17.69
N THR A 115 1.61 -12.44 -18.40
CA THR A 115 1.61 -11.76 -19.69
C THR A 115 1.86 -10.25 -19.51
N ALA A 116 1.30 -9.66 -18.46
CA ALA A 116 1.43 -8.22 -18.18
C ALA A 116 2.77 -7.86 -17.52
N PHE A 117 3.39 -8.81 -16.79
CA PHE A 117 4.67 -8.70 -16.08
C PHE A 117 5.51 -9.96 -16.29
N PRO A 118 6.10 -10.15 -17.46
CA PRO A 118 6.80 -11.41 -17.79
C PRO A 118 8.01 -11.64 -16.89
N ASP A 119 8.63 -10.60 -16.38
CA ASP A 119 9.89 -10.66 -15.62
C ASP A 119 9.67 -10.59 -14.10
N GLU A 120 8.42 -10.62 -13.61
CA GLU A 120 8.13 -10.43 -12.19
C GLU A 120 6.94 -11.27 -11.72
N GLU A 121 7.11 -11.93 -10.58
CA GLU A 121 6.01 -12.58 -9.87
C GLU A 121 5.07 -11.53 -9.28
N ILE A 122 3.75 -11.67 -9.53
CA ILE A 122 2.75 -10.68 -9.06
C ILE A 122 2.74 -10.54 -7.54
N GLY A 123 3.09 -11.61 -6.80
CA GLY A 123 3.23 -11.59 -5.36
C GLY A 123 4.31 -10.62 -4.87
N ASP A 124 5.33 -10.39 -5.67
CA ASP A 124 6.48 -9.54 -5.34
C ASP A 124 6.33 -8.09 -5.79
N TYR A 125 5.26 -7.76 -6.50
CA TYR A 125 5.02 -6.41 -7.04
C TYR A 125 5.23 -5.28 -6.02
N PHE A 126 4.83 -5.51 -4.77
CA PHE A 126 4.96 -4.56 -3.68
C PHE A 126 6.15 -4.84 -2.74
N HIS A 127 6.98 -5.83 -3.07
CA HIS A 127 8.04 -6.32 -2.16
C HIS A 127 9.09 -5.24 -1.85
N ASN A 128 9.39 -4.40 -2.82
CA ASN A 128 10.46 -3.41 -2.72
C ASN A 128 9.95 -1.98 -2.54
N ILE A 129 8.73 -1.80 -2.03
CA ILE A 129 8.16 -0.48 -1.75
C ILE A 129 7.48 -0.44 -0.40
N ILE A 130 7.47 0.73 0.22
CA ILE A 130 6.57 1.02 1.34
C ILE A 130 5.24 1.46 0.72
N GLY A 131 4.12 0.88 1.17
CA GLY A 131 2.80 1.24 0.69
C GLY A 131 2.40 0.60 -0.64
N VAL A 132 1.85 1.39 -1.55
CA VAL A 132 1.17 0.90 -2.77
C VAL A 132 1.56 1.65 -4.04
N THR A 133 2.36 2.71 -3.93
CA THR A 133 2.80 3.52 -5.08
C THR A 133 4.14 3.03 -5.57
N ARG A 134 4.15 2.32 -6.71
CA ARG A 134 5.37 1.96 -7.42
C ARG A 134 5.63 3.00 -8.51
N LYS A 135 6.89 3.40 -8.65
CA LYS A 135 7.35 4.30 -9.71
C LYS A 135 8.14 3.52 -10.74
N ASP A 136 7.72 3.56 -11.99
CA ASP A 136 8.49 2.97 -13.08
C ASP A 136 9.86 3.65 -13.19
N ASN A 137 10.88 2.87 -13.49
CA ASN A 137 12.27 3.33 -13.69
C ASN A 137 12.96 3.97 -12.46
N HIS A 138 12.40 3.86 -11.27
CA HIS A 138 13.10 4.22 -10.04
C HIS A 138 13.87 3.02 -9.47
N PRO A 139 15.15 3.18 -9.13
CA PRO A 139 15.95 2.06 -8.63
C PRO A 139 15.52 1.65 -7.22
N ILE A 140 15.66 0.36 -6.92
CA ILE A 140 15.66 -0.15 -5.56
C ILE A 140 17.04 0.16 -4.97
N GLN A 141 17.07 0.86 -3.83
CA GLN A 141 18.32 1.32 -3.24
C GLN A 141 18.37 1.08 -1.73
N ASP A 142 19.58 1.00 -1.21
CA ASP A 142 19.81 0.92 0.21
C ASP A 142 19.62 2.30 0.85
N ILE A 143 18.82 2.38 1.91
CA ILE A 143 18.58 3.59 2.69
C ILE A 143 19.05 3.33 4.11
N ILE A 144 20.01 4.14 4.58
CA ILE A 144 20.53 4.06 5.94
C ILE A 144 19.90 5.16 6.78
N ILE A 145 19.34 4.76 7.90
CA ILE A 145 18.64 5.63 8.84
C ILE A 145 19.31 5.45 10.21
N LYS A 146 19.68 6.56 10.83
CA LYS A 146 20.07 6.62 12.24
C LYS A 146 18.82 6.93 13.07
N CYS A 147 18.65 6.24 14.17
CA CYS A 147 17.55 6.42 15.09
C CYS A 147 18.03 6.89 16.46
N ASP A 148 17.20 7.61 17.19
CA ASP A 148 17.42 7.79 18.62
C ASP A 148 17.46 6.42 19.33
N PRO A 149 18.23 6.23 20.42
CA PRO A 149 18.36 4.94 21.06
C PRO A 149 17.03 4.30 21.50
N LYS A 150 16.09 5.10 21.99
CA LYS A 150 14.77 4.63 22.39
C LYS A 150 13.94 4.19 21.19
N GLU A 151 13.95 4.98 20.13
CA GLU A 151 13.19 4.68 18.90
C GLU A 151 13.77 3.46 18.18
N PHE A 152 15.10 3.29 18.23
CA PHE A 152 15.75 2.11 17.67
C PHE A 152 15.24 0.80 18.28
N MET A 153 14.96 0.75 19.58
CA MET A 153 14.40 -0.44 20.23
C MET A 153 13.01 -0.79 19.65
N TYR A 154 12.14 0.22 19.45
CA TYR A 154 10.82 0.01 18.85
C TYR A 154 10.91 -0.44 17.39
N ILE A 155 11.71 0.25 16.59
CA ILE A 155 11.91 -0.07 15.16
C ILE A 155 12.55 -1.46 14.99
N SER A 156 13.39 -1.90 15.91
CA SER A 156 14.01 -3.24 15.86
C SER A 156 12.99 -4.36 16.07
N THR A 157 11.97 -4.14 16.88
CA THR A 157 10.91 -5.13 17.15
C THR A 157 9.71 -5.01 16.20
N LYS A 158 9.50 -3.82 15.61
CA LYS A 158 8.46 -3.55 14.61
C LYS A 158 9.09 -2.90 13.37
N PRO A 159 9.68 -3.69 12.49
CA PRO A 159 10.39 -3.17 11.32
C PRO A 159 9.53 -2.25 10.45
N ILE A 160 10.16 -1.21 9.90
CA ILE A 160 9.54 -0.27 8.96
C ILE A 160 9.14 -1.00 7.66
N HIS A 161 9.99 -1.95 7.24
CA HIS A 161 9.81 -2.73 6.02
C HIS A 161 10.46 -4.12 6.18
N PRO A 162 9.98 -5.20 5.52
CA PRO A 162 10.57 -6.54 5.61
C PRO A 162 12.06 -6.61 5.22
N SER A 163 12.53 -5.70 4.37
CA SER A 163 13.95 -5.60 4.01
C SER A 163 14.84 -4.99 5.09
N GLN A 164 14.27 -4.54 6.22
CA GLN A 164 15.04 -3.90 7.28
C GLN A 164 16.11 -4.84 7.83
N ARG A 165 17.32 -4.30 7.99
CA ARG A 165 18.45 -4.97 8.65
C ARG A 165 19.10 -3.99 9.61
N LEU A 166 19.56 -4.50 10.74
CA LEU A 166 20.41 -3.75 11.67
C LEU A 166 21.84 -3.72 11.11
N ILE A 167 22.58 -2.64 11.36
CA ILE A 167 23.98 -2.53 10.92
C ILE A 167 24.87 -2.85 12.12
N PRO A 168 25.60 -4.01 12.11
CA PRO A 168 26.31 -4.50 13.29
C PRO A 168 27.29 -3.51 13.90
N ASP A 169 28.08 -2.82 13.05
CA ASP A 169 29.14 -1.91 13.49
C ASP A 169 28.69 -0.46 13.70
N LYS A 170 27.38 -0.20 13.57
CA LYS A 170 26.82 1.14 13.75
C LYS A 170 25.60 1.08 14.68
N PRO A 171 25.79 1.36 15.98
CA PRO A 171 24.69 1.35 16.93
C PRO A 171 23.60 2.33 16.48
N ASN A 172 22.35 1.94 16.72
CA ASN A 172 21.16 2.72 16.37
C ASN A 172 20.98 3.02 14.87
N HIS A 173 21.62 2.26 13.98
CA HIS A 173 21.43 2.39 12.55
C HIS A 173 20.70 1.17 11.98
N ILE A 174 19.77 1.46 11.08
CA ILE A 174 19.08 0.47 10.27
C ILE A 174 19.34 0.71 8.79
N LYS A 175 19.22 -0.35 8.02
CA LYS A 175 19.27 -0.32 6.57
C LYS A 175 17.96 -0.86 6.01
N LEU A 176 17.34 -0.14 5.09
CA LEU A 176 16.21 -0.57 4.27
C LEU A 176 16.68 -0.75 2.83
N ARG A 177 16.05 -1.67 2.08
CA ARG A 177 16.26 -1.80 0.63
C ARG A 177 14.93 -1.66 -0.06
N VAL A 178 14.64 -0.45 -0.53
CA VAL A 178 13.35 -0.08 -1.12
C VAL A 178 13.49 0.92 -2.26
N GLN A 179 12.45 1.01 -3.08
CA GLN A 179 12.30 2.07 -4.06
C GLN A 179 11.79 3.35 -3.38
N GLU A 180 12.29 4.49 -3.82
CA GLU A 180 11.79 5.79 -3.40
C GLU A 180 10.36 6.02 -3.90
N ASN A 181 9.47 6.35 -2.98
CA ASN A 181 8.09 6.72 -3.28
C ASN A 181 7.51 7.68 -2.24
N TYR A 182 6.25 8.08 -2.43
CA TYR A 182 5.57 9.00 -1.52
C TYR A 182 5.39 8.41 -0.10
N GLU A 183 5.04 7.13 -0.03
CA GLU A 183 4.79 6.46 1.25
C GLU A 183 6.07 6.25 2.08
N LEU A 184 7.22 6.18 1.44
CA LEU A 184 8.51 6.20 2.14
C LEU A 184 8.65 7.50 2.96
N TYR A 185 8.41 8.66 2.33
CA TYR A 185 8.51 9.95 3.04
C TYR A 185 7.46 10.11 4.11
N GLN A 186 6.23 9.65 3.89
CA GLN A 186 5.21 9.61 4.94
C GLN A 186 5.65 8.75 6.13
N ARG A 187 6.26 7.60 5.85
CA ARG A 187 6.75 6.70 6.90
C ARG A 187 7.92 7.31 7.67
N LEU A 188 8.83 8.01 7.00
CA LEU A 188 9.92 8.74 7.65
C LEU A 188 9.39 9.88 8.53
N LEU A 189 8.44 10.66 8.02
CA LEU A 189 7.80 11.75 8.78
C LEU A 189 7.06 11.26 10.03
N PHE A 190 6.54 10.03 10.02
CA PHE A 190 5.87 9.44 11.18
C PHE A 190 6.79 9.40 12.43
N TYR A 191 8.09 9.24 12.23
CA TYR A 191 9.07 9.19 13.33
C TYR A 191 9.55 10.58 13.77
N GLY A 192 9.20 11.64 13.03
CA GLY A 192 9.54 13.02 13.37
C GLY A 192 11.04 13.24 13.53
N ASP A 193 11.42 13.83 14.66
CA ASP A 193 12.80 14.16 15.03
C ASP A 193 13.61 12.97 15.58
N LYS A 194 13.01 11.79 15.68
CA LYS A 194 13.64 10.59 16.26
C LYS A 194 14.50 9.82 15.26
N ILE A 195 14.49 10.22 14.00
CA ILE A 195 15.30 9.57 12.97
C ILE A 195 16.03 10.58 12.08
N GLU A 196 17.14 10.14 11.51
CA GLU A 196 17.91 10.88 10.52
C GLU A 196 18.23 9.98 9.33
N VAL A 197 17.91 10.43 8.12
CA VAL A 197 18.34 9.74 6.88
C VAL A 197 19.82 10.05 6.65
N ILE A 198 20.66 9.02 6.66
CA ILE A 198 22.12 9.15 6.47
C ILE A 198 22.51 8.92 5.01
N TYR A 199 21.87 7.97 4.34
CA TYR A 199 22.20 7.56 2.98
C TYR A 199 20.94 7.02 2.27
N PRO A 200 20.80 7.21 0.95
CA PRO A 200 21.68 7.97 0.05
C PRO A 200 21.44 9.49 0.17
N GLN A 201 22.41 10.26 -0.34
CA GLN A 201 22.33 11.72 -0.28
C GLN A 201 21.09 12.28 -1.00
N SER A 202 20.68 11.66 -2.10
CA SER A 202 19.46 12.05 -2.84
C SER A 202 18.18 11.98 -1.97
N ILE A 203 17.99 10.88 -1.24
CA ILE A 203 16.84 10.72 -0.34
C ILE A 203 16.93 11.70 0.83
N ARG A 204 18.14 11.89 1.39
CA ARG A 204 18.40 12.86 2.46
C ARG A 204 18.03 14.29 2.02
N ASP A 205 18.45 14.69 0.83
CA ASP A 205 18.19 16.03 0.29
C ASP A 205 16.69 16.23 -0.01
N GLU A 206 16.02 15.24 -0.57
CA GLU A 206 14.57 15.31 -0.81
C GLU A 206 13.79 15.37 0.51
N PHE A 207 14.16 14.56 1.50
CA PHE A 207 13.55 14.59 2.82
C PHE A 207 13.75 15.96 3.50
N ARG A 208 14.94 16.55 3.38
CA ARG A 208 15.24 17.90 3.88
C ARG A 208 14.31 18.96 3.22
N LYS A 209 14.06 18.88 1.91
CA LYS A 209 13.11 19.78 1.23
C LYS A 209 11.69 19.63 1.80
N VAL A 210 11.24 18.40 2.06
CA VAL A 210 9.93 18.15 2.69
C VAL A 210 9.87 18.82 4.07
N LEU A 211 10.90 18.66 4.92
CA LEU A 211 10.96 19.27 6.24
C LEU A 211 10.99 20.81 6.17
N GLN A 212 11.74 21.39 5.24
CA GLN A 212 11.76 22.83 5.00
C GLN A 212 10.40 23.36 4.55
N GLY A 213 9.73 22.63 3.64
CA GLY A 213 8.37 22.96 3.21
C GLY A 213 7.34 22.86 4.35
N MET A 214 7.52 21.95 5.29
CA MET A 214 6.71 21.91 6.52
C MET A 214 7.00 23.10 7.41
N LEU A 215 8.28 23.36 7.71
CA LEU A 215 8.70 24.46 8.59
C LEU A 215 8.21 25.82 8.07
N SER A 216 8.27 26.06 6.76
CA SER A 216 7.83 27.33 6.15
C SER A 216 6.36 27.64 6.41
N LYS A 217 5.50 26.62 6.58
CA LYS A 217 4.07 26.82 6.91
C LYS A 217 3.82 27.34 8.31
N TYR A 218 4.80 27.25 9.20
CA TYR A 218 4.71 27.72 10.59
C TYR A 218 5.49 29.02 10.85
N HIS A 219 6.31 29.47 9.88
CA HIS A 219 7.04 30.74 9.99
C HIS A 219 6.23 31.97 9.51
N ASN A 220 5.13 31.75 8.75
CA ASN A 220 4.34 32.84 8.15
C ASN A 220 3.05 33.07 8.95
N LYS A 221 3.18 33.48 10.24
CA LYS A 221 2.10 34.11 11.00
C LYS A 221 2.63 35.30 11.74
#